data_2ef98e79546dd1438459f71f8128996f
#
_entry.id   2ef98e79546dd1438459f71f8128996f
#
_cell.length_a   1.000
_cell.length_b   1.000
_cell.length_c   1.000
_cell.angle_alpha   90.00
_cell.angle_beta   90.00
_cell.angle_gamma   90.00
#
_symmetry.space_group_name_H-M   'P 1'
#
loop_
_entity.id
_entity.type
_entity.pdbx_description
1 polymer ?
#
loop_
_entity_poly.entity_id
_entity_poly.type
_entity_poly.pdbx_seq_one_letter_code
_entity_poly.pdbx_strand_id
1 'polypeptide(L)'
;VINGGDGTVRDVLTMGQAVFADRWPAIAVLPKGKTNALNVDIGAPADWSLEGAIEAYTTGHRLVRRPLAVSRVGDEDPAMLGFIFGAGAFTLGIETGQDAHSLGFFNSLAVGATSAWGILQALFGSDRNKWRRGTSMRIAKLPEGEPIARSGHGNRARRHVMLASTLERMPMGIQLFDPASRGIKLAVLDHPRRRLLAALPAVLTGWRPAWLAKAGLHQLGAEGLEIEVTEPVILDGEAFPAGRYRVEQGPELTFVTP
;
A
#
# COMPACT_ATOMS: atom_id res chain seq x y z
N VAL A 1 10.96 -12.20 17.27
CA VAL A 1 10.15 -11.00 17.58
C VAL A 1 10.73 -9.81 16.83
N ILE A 2 9.88 -9.06 16.15
CA ILE A 2 10.22 -7.78 15.48
C ILE A 2 9.64 -6.66 16.35
N ASN A 3 10.50 -5.74 16.80
CA ASN A 3 10.09 -4.58 17.59
C ASN A 3 10.29 -3.31 16.75
N GLY A 4 9.27 -2.87 16.04
CA GLY A 4 9.39 -1.76 15.10
C GLY A 4 8.10 -1.40 14.38
N GLY A 5 8.19 -0.45 13.45
CA GLY A 5 7.12 -0.09 12.52
C GLY A 5 7.20 -0.86 11.20
N ASP A 6 6.32 -0.50 10.26
CA ASP A 6 6.18 -1.18 8.96
C ASP A 6 7.51 -1.27 8.18
N GLY A 7 8.32 -0.20 8.17
CA GLY A 7 9.65 -0.22 7.53
C GLY A 7 10.61 -1.23 8.16
N THR A 8 10.65 -1.33 9.50
CA THR A 8 11.47 -2.33 10.20
C THR A 8 10.99 -3.75 9.88
N VAL A 9 9.68 -3.97 9.81
CA VAL A 9 9.11 -5.26 9.43
C VAL A 9 9.54 -5.62 8.02
N ARG A 10 9.40 -4.70 7.06
CA ARG A 10 9.85 -4.88 5.67
C ARG A 10 11.32 -5.30 5.61
N ASP A 11 12.20 -4.57 6.30
CA ASP A 11 13.64 -4.83 6.24
C ASP A 11 14.00 -6.20 6.83
N VAL A 12 13.44 -6.55 7.99
CA VAL A 12 13.63 -7.86 8.62
C VAL A 12 13.10 -8.99 7.75
N LEU A 13 11.93 -8.82 7.14
CA LEU A 13 11.38 -9.84 6.23
C LEU A 13 12.21 -9.96 4.95
N THR A 14 12.65 -8.86 4.36
CA THR A 14 13.47 -8.87 3.15
C THR A 14 14.80 -9.60 3.41
N MET A 15 15.50 -9.25 4.46
CA MET A 15 16.76 -9.90 4.79
C MET A 15 16.58 -11.35 5.27
N GLY A 16 15.45 -11.63 5.91
CA GLY A 16 15.12 -12.96 6.39
C GLY A 16 14.99 -14.01 5.29
N GLN A 17 14.70 -13.61 4.04
CA GLN A 17 14.60 -14.55 2.90
C GLN A 17 15.91 -15.35 2.72
N ALA A 18 17.05 -14.67 2.81
CA ALA A 18 18.35 -15.32 2.68
C ALA A 18 18.67 -16.28 3.84
N VAL A 19 18.06 -16.07 5.02
CA VAL A 19 18.32 -16.85 6.23
C VAL A 19 17.37 -18.03 6.36
N PHE A 20 16.08 -17.79 6.13
CA PHE A 20 15.02 -18.77 6.44
C PHE A 20 14.56 -19.55 5.23
N ALA A 21 14.76 -19.02 4.01
CA ALA A 21 14.26 -19.61 2.78
C ALA A 21 12.75 -19.99 2.92
N ASP A 22 12.43 -21.30 2.89
CA ASP A 22 11.06 -21.80 3.04
C ASP A 22 10.69 -22.15 4.48
N ARG A 23 11.60 -21.98 5.46
CA ARG A 23 11.41 -22.40 6.85
C ARG A 23 11.35 -21.22 7.82
N TRP A 24 10.37 -20.35 7.61
CA TRP A 24 10.16 -19.20 8.46
C TRP A 24 9.68 -19.58 9.86
N PRO A 25 10.24 -19.00 10.92
CA PRO A 25 9.69 -19.13 12.26
C PRO A 25 8.36 -18.37 12.38
N ALA A 26 7.59 -18.66 13.41
CA ALA A 26 6.46 -17.81 13.77
C ALA A 26 6.99 -16.43 14.21
N ILE A 27 6.36 -15.37 13.70
CA ILE A 27 6.81 -13.99 13.83
C ILE A 27 5.83 -13.22 14.72
N ALA A 28 6.34 -12.63 15.80
CA ALA A 28 5.60 -11.65 16.59
C ALA A 28 6.09 -10.23 16.23
N VAL A 29 5.17 -9.30 15.97
CA VAL A 29 5.48 -7.91 15.63
C VAL A 29 4.94 -6.98 16.70
N LEU A 30 5.82 -6.31 17.44
CA LEU A 30 5.45 -5.31 18.45
C LEU A 30 5.32 -3.94 17.80
N PRO A 31 4.16 -3.27 17.91
CA PRO A 31 3.87 -2.03 17.18
C PRO A 31 4.65 -0.84 17.78
N LYS A 32 5.66 -0.34 17.08
CA LYS A 32 6.44 0.85 17.47
C LYS A 32 6.51 1.92 16.38
N GLY A 33 5.82 1.70 15.28
CA GLY A 33 5.67 2.66 14.20
C GLY A 33 4.46 3.57 14.39
N LYS A 34 4.27 4.47 13.43
CA LYS A 34 3.11 5.39 13.42
C LYS A 34 1.85 4.73 12.86
N THR A 35 1.99 3.94 11.81
CA THR A 35 0.85 3.32 11.10
C THR A 35 0.62 1.88 11.56
N ASN A 36 1.70 1.09 11.69
CA ASN A 36 1.67 -0.31 12.10
C ASN A 36 0.61 -1.12 11.32
N ALA A 37 0.65 -1.00 9.98
CA ALA A 37 -0.40 -1.54 9.11
C ALA A 37 -0.57 -3.06 9.26
N LEU A 38 0.53 -3.80 9.36
CA LEU A 38 0.49 -5.24 9.62
C LEU A 38 -0.14 -5.55 10.98
N ASN A 39 0.20 -4.81 12.04
CA ASN A 39 -0.38 -5.02 13.37
C ASN A 39 -1.89 -4.81 13.37
N VAL A 40 -2.38 -3.78 12.66
CA VAL A 40 -3.82 -3.55 12.48
C VAL A 40 -4.47 -4.74 11.76
N ASP A 41 -3.81 -5.25 10.73
CA ASP A 41 -4.33 -6.39 9.96
C ASP A 41 -4.43 -7.68 10.76
N ILE A 42 -3.43 -7.98 11.57
CA ILE A 42 -3.41 -9.18 12.42
C ILE A 42 -4.16 -8.99 13.75
N GLY A 43 -4.70 -7.81 14.01
CA GLY A 43 -5.49 -7.51 15.22
C GLY A 43 -4.66 -7.26 16.47
N ALA A 44 -3.36 -6.97 16.35
CA ALA A 44 -2.51 -6.65 17.50
C ALA A 44 -2.83 -5.23 18.02
N PRO A 45 -3.08 -5.07 19.33
CA PRO A 45 -3.34 -3.76 19.92
C PRO A 45 -2.11 -2.86 19.87
N ALA A 46 -2.31 -1.54 19.91
CA ALA A 46 -1.23 -0.57 19.79
C ALA A 46 -0.19 -0.63 20.92
N ASP A 47 -0.59 -1.15 22.07
CA ASP A 47 0.22 -1.34 23.28
C ASP A 47 0.70 -2.78 23.48
N TRP A 48 0.57 -3.64 22.43
CA TRP A 48 0.94 -5.05 22.53
C TRP A 48 2.38 -5.23 22.97
N SER A 49 2.55 -5.90 24.10
CA SER A 49 3.84 -6.07 24.77
C SER A 49 4.52 -7.38 24.37
N LEU A 50 5.79 -7.52 24.74
CA LEU A 50 6.54 -8.76 24.57
C LEU A 50 5.93 -9.91 25.40
N GLU A 51 5.48 -9.62 26.61
CA GLU A 51 4.81 -10.59 27.49
C GLU A 51 3.54 -11.12 26.84
N GLY A 52 2.70 -10.22 26.31
CA GLY A 52 1.49 -10.61 25.57
C GLY A 52 1.80 -11.43 24.31
N ALA A 53 2.89 -11.11 23.61
CA ALA A 53 3.32 -11.90 22.44
C ALA A 53 3.83 -13.30 22.82
N ILE A 54 4.50 -13.45 23.97
CA ILE A 54 4.94 -14.75 24.50
C ILE A 54 3.71 -15.59 24.93
N GLU A 55 2.77 -14.99 25.63
CA GLU A 55 1.54 -15.64 26.03
C GLU A 55 0.74 -16.12 24.79
N ALA A 56 0.51 -15.26 23.82
CA ALA A 56 -0.13 -15.60 22.57
C ALA A 56 0.64 -16.70 21.79
N TYR A 57 1.96 -16.67 21.84
CA TYR A 57 2.78 -17.74 21.27
C TYR A 57 2.54 -19.08 21.95
N THR A 58 2.44 -19.13 23.26
CA THR A 58 2.19 -20.38 24.03
C THR A 58 0.78 -20.89 23.88
N THR A 59 -0.22 -20.02 23.80
CA THR A 59 -1.63 -20.37 23.54
C THR A 59 -1.93 -20.80 22.10
N GLY A 60 -0.99 -20.58 21.18
CA GLY A 60 -1.09 -21.08 19.81
C GLY A 60 -1.86 -20.16 18.85
N HIS A 61 -2.16 -18.94 19.22
CA HIS A 61 -2.83 -17.99 18.33
C HIS A 61 -1.93 -17.60 17.16
N ARG A 62 -2.37 -17.89 15.94
CA ARG A 62 -1.59 -17.71 14.71
C ARG A 62 -2.47 -17.23 13.57
N LEU A 63 -1.88 -16.42 12.71
CA LEU A 63 -2.49 -15.98 11.47
C LEU A 63 -1.46 -16.05 10.34
N VAL A 64 -1.85 -16.60 9.20
CA VAL A 64 -0.97 -16.65 8.02
C VAL A 64 -1.23 -15.44 7.15
N ARG A 65 -0.15 -14.80 6.70
CA ARG A 65 -0.17 -13.73 5.70
C ARG A 65 0.95 -13.93 4.68
N ARG A 66 0.70 -13.46 3.47
CA ARG A 66 1.71 -13.35 2.41
C ARG A 66 2.04 -11.87 2.21
N PRO A 67 3.29 -11.43 2.39
CA PRO A 67 3.68 -10.09 1.98
C PRO A 67 3.62 -9.94 0.45
N LEU A 68 3.70 -8.73 -0.05
CA LEU A 68 4.09 -8.44 -1.42
C LEU A 68 5.58 -8.75 -1.57
N ALA A 69 5.97 -9.43 -2.63
CA ALA A 69 7.35 -9.56 -3.09
C ALA A 69 7.55 -8.61 -4.26
N VAL A 70 8.33 -7.56 -4.06
CA VAL A 70 8.56 -6.48 -5.03
C VAL A 70 9.98 -6.57 -5.54
N SER A 71 10.17 -6.86 -6.82
CA SER A 71 11.48 -6.88 -7.49
C SER A 71 11.51 -5.84 -8.61
N ARG A 72 12.66 -5.24 -8.83
CA ARG A 72 12.90 -4.39 -9.99
C ARG A 72 13.27 -5.26 -11.18
N VAL A 73 12.61 -5.04 -12.31
CA VAL A 73 12.87 -5.85 -13.51
C VAL A 73 14.26 -5.54 -14.06
N GLY A 74 15.08 -6.57 -14.17
CA GLY A 74 16.47 -6.47 -14.64
C GLY A 74 17.52 -6.38 -13.54
N ASP A 75 17.12 -6.26 -12.25
CA ASP A 75 18.03 -6.36 -11.12
C ASP A 75 18.13 -7.83 -10.66
N GLU A 76 19.31 -8.22 -10.18
CA GLU A 76 19.56 -9.55 -9.61
C GLU A 76 19.31 -9.60 -8.08
N ASP A 77 18.98 -8.44 -7.49
CA ASP A 77 18.70 -8.34 -6.07
C ASP A 77 17.44 -9.13 -5.69
N PRO A 78 17.42 -9.73 -4.49
CA PRO A 78 16.24 -10.42 -4.00
C PRO A 78 15.03 -9.46 -3.89
N ALA A 79 13.84 -9.99 -4.09
CA ALA A 79 12.61 -9.21 -3.96
C ALA A 79 12.51 -8.61 -2.55
N MET A 80 12.11 -7.35 -2.46
CA MET A 80 11.75 -6.71 -1.19
C MET A 80 10.41 -7.24 -0.71
N LEU A 81 10.29 -7.59 0.56
CA LEU A 81 9.04 -8.03 1.16
C LEU A 81 8.37 -6.88 1.91
N GLY A 82 7.12 -6.59 1.57
CA GLY A 82 6.34 -5.54 2.24
C GLY A 82 4.84 -5.79 2.11
N PHE A 83 4.00 -4.90 2.62
CA PHE A 83 2.56 -5.11 2.66
C PHE A 83 1.74 -4.07 1.89
N ILE A 84 2.26 -2.86 1.73
CA ILE A 84 1.58 -1.77 1.01
C ILE A 84 2.54 -1.18 -0.02
N PHE A 85 2.22 -1.35 -1.28
CA PHE A 85 2.96 -0.78 -2.41
C PHE A 85 2.10 0.28 -3.10
N GLY A 86 2.69 1.44 -3.40
CA GLY A 86 1.98 2.54 -4.02
C GLY A 86 2.80 3.39 -4.96
N ALA A 87 2.12 4.09 -5.87
CA ALA A 87 2.72 5.01 -6.84
C ALA A 87 1.80 6.19 -7.17
N GLY A 88 2.38 7.22 -7.78
CA GLY A 88 1.66 8.43 -8.18
C GLY A 88 1.41 9.39 -7.04
N ALA A 89 0.22 9.98 -6.91
CA ALA A 89 -0.08 10.94 -5.85
C ALA A 89 0.05 10.37 -4.42
N PHE A 90 0.08 9.05 -4.27
CA PHE A 90 0.40 8.39 -3.00
C PHE A 90 1.83 8.72 -2.55
N THR A 91 2.79 8.71 -3.46
CA THR A 91 4.18 9.11 -3.21
C THR A 91 4.27 10.56 -2.75
N LEU A 92 3.58 11.47 -3.45
CA LEU A 92 3.54 12.90 -3.06
C LEU A 92 2.98 13.10 -1.65
N GLY A 93 1.98 12.32 -1.26
CA GLY A 93 1.40 12.39 0.09
C GLY A 93 2.39 12.00 1.18
N ILE A 94 3.18 10.95 0.95
CA ILE A 94 4.19 10.48 1.91
C ILE A 94 5.37 11.44 1.97
N GLU A 95 5.92 11.88 0.84
CA GLU A 95 7.01 12.87 0.78
C GLU A 95 6.62 14.16 1.51
N THR A 96 5.43 14.70 1.23
CA THR A 96 4.94 15.91 1.91
C THR A 96 4.75 15.70 3.41
N GLY A 97 4.31 14.50 3.82
CA GLY A 97 4.22 14.13 5.23
C GLY A 97 5.60 14.03 5.91
N GLN A 98 6.60 13.48 5.23
CA GLN A 98 7.98 13.41 5.73
C GLN A 98 8.62 14.81 5.82
N ASP A 99 8.40 15.66 4.83
CA ASP A 99 8.88 17.06 4.84
C ASP A 99 8.26 17.86 6.00
N ALA A 100 6.97 17.68 6.28
CA ALA A 100 6.30 18.32 7.42
C ALA A 100 6.90 17.87 8.76
N HIS A 101 7.35 16.62 8.87
CA HIS A 101 8.07 16.12 10.04
C HIS A 101 9.49 16.70 10.18
N SER A 102 10.20 16.87 9.08
CA SER A 102 11.54 17.48 9.08
C SER A 102 11.52 18.95 9.53
N LEU A 103 10.38 19.62 9.32
CA LEU A 103 10.11 21.00 9.76
C LEU A 103 9.58 21.09 11.22
N GLY A 104 9.56 19.98 11.97
CA GLY A 104 9.18 20.00 13.39
C GLY A 104 7.66 19.94 13.66
N PHE A 105 6.84 19.72 12.66
CA PHE A 105 5.39 19.53 12.84
C PHE A 105 5.08 18.08 13.23
N PHE A 106 5.23 17.76 14.50
CA PHE A 106 5.04 16.41 15.04
C PHE A 106 3.57 16.00 15.27
N ASN A 107 2.59 16.82 14.92
CA ASN A 107 1.19 16.56 15.21
C ASN A 107 0.46 15.91 14.03
N SER A 108 -0.40 14.92 14.35
CA SER A 108 -1.37 14.33 13.42
C SER A 108 -2.25 15.35 12.69
N LEU A 109 -2.44 16.55 13.27
CA LEU A 109 -3.13 17.68 12.66
C LEU A 109 -2.39 18.24 11.44
N ALA A 110 -1.06 18.27 11.43
CA ALA A 110 -0.30 18.78 10.27
C ALA A 110 -0.38 17.80 9.09
N VAL A 111 -0.30 16.48 9.34
CA VAL A 111 -0.50 15.44 8.32
C VAL A 111 -1.94 15.49 7.80
N GLY A 112 -2.92 15.70 8.67
CA GLY A 112 -4.31 15.90 8.29
C GLY A 112 -4.51 17.16 7.43
N ALA A 113 -3.87 18.28 7.80
CA ALA A 113 -3.96 19.54 7.07
C ALA A 113 -3.29 19.47 5.68
N THR A 114 -2.12 18.82 5.56
CA THR A 114 -1.44 18.62 4.27
C THR A 114 -2.21 17.66 3.35
N SER A 115 -2.79 16.61 3.92
CA SER A 115 -3.66 15.69 3.17
C SER A 115 -4.94 16.39 2.70
N ALA A 116 -5.59 17.17 3.57
CA ALA A 116 -6.76 17.97 3.22
C ALA A 116 -6.42 19.02 2.14
N TRP A 117 -5.26 19.68 2.24
CA TRP A 117 -4.77 20.60 1.23
C TRP A 117 -4.53 19.91 -0.11
N GLY A 118 -3.89 18.72 -0.12
CA GLY A 118 -3.72 17.91 -1.33
C GLY A 118 -5.05 17.53 -1.97
N ILE A 119 -6.04 17.15 -1.18
CA ILE A 119 -7.41 16.85 -1.64
C ILE A 119 -8.06 18.11 -2.22
N LEU A 120 -7.96 19.26 -1.56
CA LEU A 120 -8.46 20.53 -2.08
C LEU A 120 -7.79 20.92 -3.41
N GLN A 121 -6.49 20.78 -3.51
CA GLN A 121 -5.75 20.98 -4.76
C GLN A 121 -6.18 20.01 -5.86
N ALA A 122 -6.46 18.76 -5.52
CA ALA A 122 -6.99 17.79 -6.47
C ALA A 122 -8.43 18.10 -6.90
N LEU A 123 -9.26 18.66 -6.00
CA LEU A 123 -10.65 19.06 -6.29
C LEU A 123 -10.72 20.34 -7.14
N PHE A 124 -9.98 21.35 -6.79
CA PHE A 124 -10.10 22.71 -7.32
C PHE A 124 -8.95 23.15 -8.21
N GLY A 125 -7.82 22.43 -8.19
CA GLY A 125 -6.64 22.73 -9.00
C GLY A 125 -6.88 22.48 -10.50
N SER A 126 -5.98 23.05 -11.33
CA SER A 126 -5.91 22.74 -12.76
C SER A 126 -5.05 21.49 -13.01
N ASP A 127 -5.13 20.90 -14.21
CA ASP A 127 -4.33 19.74 -14.60
C ASP A 127 -2.81 20.04 -14.71
N ARG A 128 -2.41 21.31 -14.57
CA ARG A 128 -1.02 21.72 -14.39
C ARG A 128 -0.51 21.45 -12.98
N ASN A 129 -1.40 21.32 -12.01
CA ASN A 129 -1.03 21.04 -10.62
C ASN A 129 -0.54 19.60 -10.49
N LYS A 130 0.60 19.40 -9.79
CA LYS A 130 1.18 18.08 -9.54
C LYS A 130 0.20 17.08 -8.90
N TRP A 131 -0.71 17.56 -8.05
CA TRP A 131 -1.75 16.76 -7.40
C TRP A 131 -2.86 16.27 -8.35
N ARG A 132 -2.96 16.82 -9.57
CA ARG A 132 -3.94 16.40 -10.59
C ARG A 132 -3.32 15.78 -11.81
N ARG A 133 -2.08 16.11 -12.12
CA ARG A 133 -1.40 15.71 -13.38
C ARG A 133 -1.25 14.20 -13.50
N GLY A 134 -1.14 13.49 -12.36
CA GLY A 134 -0.84 12.06 -12.33
C GLY A 134 0.56 11.73 -12.89
N THR A 135 0.91 10.45 -12.79
CA THR A 135 2.21 9.89 -13.18
C THR A 135 2.06 9.03 -14.42
N SER A 136 3.06 9.04 -15.31
CA SER A 136 3.10 8.07 -16.40
C SER A 136 3.25 6.67 -15.80
N MET A 137 2.24 5.84 -16.05
CA MET A 137 2.11 4.54 -15.36
C MET A 137 1.46 3.52 -16.29
N ARG A 138 2.13 2.39 -16.47
CA ARG A 138 1.59 1.19 -17.10
C ARG A 138 1.47 0.11 -16.02
N ILE A 139 0.35 -0.57 -16.01
CA ILE A 139 0.10 -1.67 -15.06
C ILE A 139 -0.52 -2.81 -15.85
N ALA A 140 0.08 -3.99 -15.74
CA ALA A 140 -0.44 -5.22 -16.32
C ALA A 140 -0.57 -6.30 -15.24
N LYS A 141 -1.57 -7.14 -15.37
CA LYS A 141 -1.73 -8.33 -14.53
C LYS A 141 -0.84 -9.45 -15.04
N LEU A 142 -0.26 -10.20 -14.14
CA LEU A 142 0.47 -11.41 -14.44
C LEU A 142 -0.41 -12.64 -14.12
N PRO A 143 -0.19 -13.78 -14.80
CA PRO A 143 0.88 -14.04 -15.79
C PRO A 143 0.58 -13.54 -17.21
N GLU A 144 -0.67 -13.22 -17.56
CA GLU A 144 -1.11 -13.00 -18.95
C GLU A 144 -0.57 -11.69 -19.55
N GLY A 145 -0.09 -10.75 -18.75
CA GLY A 145 0.34 -9.43 -19.20
C GLY A 145 -0.84 -8.52 -19.61
N GLU A 146 -2.05 -8.83 -19.12
CA GLU A 146 -3.27 -8.06 -19.44
C GLU A 146 -3.19 -6.66 -18.84
N PRO A 147 -3.26 -5.59 -19.65
CA PRO A 147 -3.28 -4.23 -19.12
C PRO A 147 -4.53 -3.97 -18.26
N ILE A 148 -4.35 -3.30 -17.12
CA ILE A 148 -5.49 -2.85 -16.32
C ILE A 148 -6.35 -1.88 -17.13
N ALA A 149 -7.66 -2.12 -17.13
CA ALA A 149 -8.65 -1.30 -17.81
C ALA A 149 -8.45 0.20 -17.48
N ARG A 150 -8.85 1.06 -18.42
CA ARG A 150 -8.81 2.52 -18.27
C ARG A 150 -10.20 3.11 -18.51
N SER A 151 -10.51 4.14 -17.75
CA SER A 151 -11.66 4.99 -18.06
C SER A 151 -11.36 5.84 -19.29
N GLY A 152 -12.41 6.35 -19.93
CA GLY A 152 -12.28 7.30 -21.06
C GLY A 152 -11.86 8.73 -20.64
N HIS A 153 -11.40 8.91 -19.38
CA HIS A 153 -11.15 10.23 -18.81
C HIS A 153 -9.66 10.45 -18.50
N GLY A 154 -9.22 11.69 -18.71
CA GLY A 154 -7.83 12.10 -18.46
C GLY A 154 -6.86 11.65 -19.55
N ASN A 155 -5.57 11.81 -19.27
CA ASN A 155 -4.49 11.40 -20.16
C ASN A 155 -4.29 9.88 -20.12
N ARG A 156 -4.40 9.20 -21.26
CA ARG A 156 -4.28 7.74 -21.37
C ARG A 156 -2.90 7.19 -20.96
N ALA A 157 -1.85 7.99 -21.00
CA ALA A 157 -0.52 7.58 -20.57
C ALA A 157 -0.32 7.69 -19.05
N ARG A 158 -1.21 8.40 -18.35
CA ARG A 158 -1.07 8.72 -16.92
C ARG A 158 -2.15 8.08 -16.08
N ARG A 159 -1.79 7.76 -14.84
CA ARG A 159 -2.73 7.41 -13.75
C ARG A 159 -2.43 8.28 -12.55
N HIS A 160 -3.43 8.52 -11.73
CA HIS A 160 -3.29 9.44 -10.61
C HIS A 160 -2.68 8.74 -9.39
N VAL A 161 -3.22 7.59 -9.04
CA VAL A 161 -2.80 6.79 -7.87
C VAL A 161 -2.89 5.31 -8.23
N MET A 162 -1.96 4.54 -7.70
CA MET A 162 -2.05 3.10 -7.61
C MET A 162 -1.64 2.67 -6.20
N LEU A 163 -2.41 1.77 -5.62
CA LEU A 163 -2.12 1.09 -4.36
C LEU A 163 -2.35 -0.41 -4.53
N ALA A 164 -1.38 -1.19 -4.08
CA ALA A 164 -1.48 -2.65 -4.01
C ALA A 164 -1.19 -3.13 -2.59
N SER A 165 -1.89 -4.15 -2.12
CA SER A 165 -1.70 -4.72 -0.79
C SER A 165 -2.19 -6.16 -0.73
N THR A 166 -1.62 -6.92 0.20
CA THR A 166 -2.10 -8.25 0.59
C THR A 166 -2.81 -8.25 1.94
N LEU A 167 -2.86 -7.10 2.64
CA LEU A 167 -3.53 -6.98 3.93
C LEU A 167 -5.05 -7.15 3.80
N GLU A 168 -5.66 -7.81 4.77
CA GLU A 168 -7.12 -7.97 4.85
C GLU A 168 -7.79 -6.76 5.50
N ARG A 169 -7.11 -6.13 6.47
CA ARG A 169 -7.59 -4.94 7.16
C ARG A 169 -6.61 -3.80 6.94
N MET A 170 -7.12 -2.66 6.48
CA MET A 170 -6.31 -1.45 6.32
C MET A 170 -6.37 -0.59 7.57
N PRO A 171 -5.31 0.19 7.86
CA PRO A 171 -5.32 1.17 8.95
C PRO A 171 -6.53 2.09 8.88
N MET A 172 -7.00 2.57 10.04
CA MET A 172 -8.18 3.44 10.22
C MET A 172 -9.49 2.84 9.68
N GLY A 173 -9.57 1.53 9.44
CA GLY A 173 -10.75 0.87 8.91
C GLY A 173 -11.07 1.24 7.45
N ILE A 174 -10.11 1.76 6.71
CA ILE A 174 -10.28 2.13 5.29
C ILE A 174 -10.57 0.89 4.46
N GLN A 175 -11.64 0.91 3.70
CA GLN A 175 -12.06 -0.17 2.78
C GLN A 175 -11.77 0.21 1.33
N LEU A 176 -10.50 0.43 1.01
CA LEU A 176 -10.08 0.87 -0.33
C LEU A 176 -10.23 -0.22 -1.39
N PHE A 177 -10.02 -1.47 -1.05
CA PHE A 177 -10.01 -2.60 -1.98
C PHE A 177 -11.38 -3.29 -2.05
N ASP A 178 -11.67 -3.92 -3.17
CA ASP A 178 -12.86 -4.78 -3.30
C ASP A 178 -12.69 -6.00 -2.38
N PRO A 179 -13.60 -6.28 -1.45
CA PRO A 179 -13.53 -7.44 -0.55
C PRO A 179 -13.60 -8.77 -1.28
N ALA A 180 -14.11 -8.80 -2.51
CA ALA A 180 -14.09 -10.01 -3.36
C ALA A 180 -12.74 -10.25 -4.04
N SER A 181 -11.80 -9.28 -3.99
CA SER A 181 -10.47 -9.41 -4.56
C SER A 181 -9.66 -10.50 -3.85
N ARG A 182 -9.03 -11.36 -4.63
CA ARG A 182 -8.12 -12.40 -4.14
C ARG A 182 -6.69 -12.10 -4.58
N GLY A 183 -5.72 -12.66 -3.86
CA GLY A 183 -4.31 -12.43 -4.13
C GLY A 183 -3.87 -11.02 -3.75
N ILE A 184 -3.24 -10.33 -4.68
CA ILE A 184 -2.86 -8.92 -4.51
C ILE A 184 -4.08 -8.06 -4.78
N LYS A 185 -4.52 -7.32 -3.78
CA LYS A 185 -5.62 -6.36 -3.89
C LYS A 185 -5.08 -5.07 -4.50
N LEU A 186 -5.76 -4.56 -5.51
CA LEU A 186 -5.33 -3.39 -6.27
C LEU A 186 -6.44 -2.33 -6.35
N ALA A 187 -6.07 -1.09 -6.08
CA ALA A 187 -6.90 0.08 -6.33
C ALA A 187 -6.14 1.07 -7.23
N VAL A 188 -6.72 1.43 -8.36
CA VAL A 188 -6.13 2.32 -9.36
C VAL A 188 -7.07 3.45 -9.69
N LEU A 189 -6.60 4.68 -9.57
CA LEU A 189 -7.32 5.88 -9.97
C LEU A 189 -6.68 6.48 -11.22
N ASP A 190 -7.43 6.53 -12.32
CA ASP A 190 -6.95 7.08 -13.60
C ASP A 190 -6.82 8.60 -13.56
N HIS A 191 -7.91 9.28 -13.21
CA HIS A 191 -7.96 10.75 -13.17
C HIS A 191 -8.89 11.21 -12.03
N PRO A 192 -8.47 12.21 -11.22
CA PRO A 192 -9.24 12.65 -10.06
C PRO A 192 -10.46 13.50 -10.46
N ARG A 193 -11.52 12.88 -10.94
CA ARG A 193 -12.78 13.56 -11.27
C ARG A 193 -13.44 14.08 -10.00
N ARG A 194 -13.97 15.31 -10.06
CA ARG A 194 -14.61 15.96 -8.90
C ARG A 194 -15.72 15.11 -8.28
N ARG A 195 -16.56 14.47 -9.10
CA ARG A 195 -17.62 13.56 -8.61
C ARG A 195 -17.04 12.38 -7.84
N LEU A 196 -15.94 11.79 -8.31
CA LEU A 196 -15.28 10.67 -7.65
C LEU A 196 -14.63 11.12 -6.34
N LEU A 197 -13.92 12.25 -6.37
CA LEU A 197 -13.29 12.81 -5.17
C LEU A 197 -14.33 13.17 -4.09
N ALA A 198 -15.47 13.73 -4.47
CA ALA A 198 -16.59 14.01 -3.56
C ALA A 198 -17.18 12.72 -2.95
N ALA A 199 -17.20 11.63 -3.72
CA ALA A 199 -17.68 10.33 -3.26
C ALA A 199 -16.63 9.53 -2.45
N LEU A 200 -15.35 9.94 -2.47
CA LEU A 200 -14.25 9.19 -1.90
C LEU A 200 -14.43 8.85 -0.40
N PRO A 201 -14.91 9.76 0.47
CA PRO A 201 -15.18 9.39 1.87
C PRO A 201 -16.13 8.19 1.99
N ALA A 202 -17.22 8.16 1.24
CA ALA A 202 -18.16 7.05 1.24
C ALA A 202 -17.54 5.78 0.61
N VAL A 203 -16.72 5.92 -0.43
CA VAL A 203 -15.99 4.78 -1.02
C VAL A 203 -15.03 4.15 0.00
N LEU A 204 -14.33 4.97 0.78
CA LEU A 204 -13.40 4.50 1.81
C LEU A 204 -14.10 3.83 3.01
N THR A 205 -15.41 4.02 3.17
CA THR A 205 -16.24 3.26 4.14
C THR A 205 -16.90 2.03 3.52
N GLY A 206 -16.58 1.70 2.28
CA GLY A 206 -17.05 0.48 1.61
C GLY A 206 -18.19 0.67 0.63
N TRP A 207 -18.65 1.90 0.34
CA TRP A 207 -19.65 2.14 -0.69
C TRP A 207 -19.07 1.94 -2.10
N ARG A 208 -19.65 1.01 -2.88
CA ARG A 208 -19.11 0.59 -4.19
C ARG A 208 -20.18 0.64 -5.27
N PRO A 209 -20.58 1.83 -5.72
CA PRO A 209 -21.53 1.94 -6.82
C PRO A 209 -20.88 1.50 -8.15
N ALA A 210 -21.67 0.89 -9.03
CA ALA A 210 -21.21 0.35 -10.31
C ALA A 210 -20.56 1.39 -11.27
N TRP A 211 -20.78 2.69 -11.03
CA TRP A 211 -20.19 3.73 -11.86
C TRP A 211 -18.71 4.03 -11.53
N LEU A 212 -18.13 3.51 -10.42
CA LEU A 212 -16.76 3.80 -10.01
C LEU A 212 -15.74 3.47 -11.09
N ALA A 213 -15.80 2.28 -11.66
CA ALA A 213 -14.89 1.86 -12.73
C ALA A 213 -15.01 2.76 -13.97
N LYS A 214 -16.24 3.13 -14.37
CA LYS A 214 -16.47 4.09 -15.47
C LYS A 214 -15.96 5.49 -15.13
N ALA A 215 -15.93 5.86 -13.86
CA ALA A 215 -15.38 7.13 -13.39
C ALA A 215 -13.85 7.12 -13.26
N GLY A 216 -13.20 5.94 -13.33
CA GLY A 216 -11.77 5.77 -13.32
C GLY A 216 -11.17 5.26 -12.01
N LEU A 217 -11.99 4.78 -11.07
CA LEU A 217 -11.51 4.02 -9.91
C LEU A 217 -11.73 2.53 -10.16
N HIS A 218 -10.63 1.82 -10.38
CA HIS A 218 -10.61 0.38 -10.60
C HIS A 218 -10.17 -0.32 -9.32
N GLN A 219 -10.98 -1.24 -8.81
CA GLN A 219 -10.72 -2.05 -7.63
C GLN A 219 -10.78 -3.52 -8.07
N LEU A 220 -9.69 -4.26 -7.93
CA LEU A 220 -9.59 -5.63 -8.45
C LEU A 220 -8.52 -6.44 -7.71
N GLY A 221 -8.50 -7.75 -7.94
CA GLY A 221 -7.45 -8.65 -7.51
C GLY A 221 -6.57 -9.11 -8.67
N ALA A 222 -5.33 -9.49 -8.36
CA ALA A 222 -4.40 -10.08 -9.30
C ALA A 222 -3.49 -11.11 -8.61
N GLU A 223 -2.99 -12.08 -9.36
CA GLU A 223 -1.97 -13.02 -8.85
C GLU A 223 -0.61 -12.35 -8.78
N GLY A 224 -0.32 -11.49 -9.75
CA GLY A 224 0.87 -10.67 -9.83
C GLY A 224 0.63 -9.43 -10.68
N LEU A 225 1.53 -8.47 -10.61
CA LEU A 225 1.48 -7.22 -11.35
C LEU A 225 2.85 -6.91 -11.95
N GLU A 226 2.85 -6.36 -13.15
CA GLU A 226 4.00 -5.67 -13.70
C GLU A 226 3.65 -4.19 -13.83
N ILE A 227 4.54 -3.33 -13.34
CA ILE A 227 4.30 -1.90 -13.20
C ILE A 227 5.51 -1.16 -13.73
N GLU A 228 5.27 -0.24 -14.66
CA GLU A 228 6.28 0.69 -15.17
C GLU A 228 5.86 2.11 -14.80
N VAL A 229 6.71 2.84 -14.08
CA VAL A 229 6.44 4.19 -13.59
C VAL A 229 7.62 5.12 -13.82
N THR A 230 7.34 6.40 -14.07
CA THR A 230 8.35 7.44 -14.30
C THR A 230 8.67 8.28 -13.06
N GLU A 231 8.03 8.00 -11.95
CA GLU A 231 8.23 8.67 -10.65
C GLU A 231 8.51 7.61 -9.58
N PRO A 232 9.08 7.98 -8.42
CA PRO A 232 9.33 7.03 -7.35
C PRO A 232 8.10 6.25 -6.94
N VAL A 233 8.31 5.05 -6.41
CA VAL A 233 7.29 4.20 -5.79
C VAL A 233 7.51 4.12 -4.29
N ILE A 234 6.50 3.72 -3.55
CA ILE A 234 6.58 3.55 -2.09
C ILE A 234 6.29 2.10 -1.74
N LEU A 235 7.09 1.52 -0.86
CA LEU A 235 6.81 0.25 -0.19
C LEU A 235 6.90 0.45 1.32
N ASP A 236 5.78 0.25 2.02
CA ASP A 236 5.67 0.43 3.48
C ASP A 236 6.25 1.77 4.00
N GLY A 237 5.96 2.85 3.27
CA GLY A 237 6.35 4.21 3.65
C GLY A 237 7.75 4.65 3.22
N GLU A 238 8.54 3.81 2.56
CA GLU A 238 9.85 4.17 2.00
C GLU A 238 9.82 4.28 0.49
N ALA A 239 10.52 5.29 -0.04
CA ALA A 239 10.57 5.60 -1.46
C ALA A 239 11.67 4.79 -2.18
N PHE A 240 11.32 4.24 -3.33
CA PHE A 240 12.23 3.55 -4.24
C PHE A 240 12.22 4.24 -5.61
N PRO A 241 13.33 4.15 -6.39
CA PRO A 241 13.46 4.86 -7.65
C PRO A 241 12.35 4.53 -8.66
N ALA A 242 12.11 5.44 -9.61
CA ALA A 242 11.30 5.15 -10.79
C ALA A 242 11.86 3.94 -11.54
N GLY A 243 10.98 3.19 -12.22
CA GLY A 243 11.41 2.01 -12.98
C GLY A 243 10.28 1.05 -13.31
N ARG A 244 10.68 -0.16 -13.65
CA ARG A 244 9.79 -1.28 -13.93
C ARG A 244 9.88 -2.29 -12.79
N TYR A 245 8.77 -2.61 -12.20
CA TYR A 245 8.65 -3.48 -11.04
C TYR A 245 7.74 -4.66 -11.32
N ARG A 246 8.12 -5.82 -10.80
CA ARG A 246 7.25 -6.99 -10.67
C ARG A 246 6.81 -7.08 -9.22
N VAL A 247 5.52 -7.24 -8.99
CA VAL A 247 4.91 -7.38 -7.68
C VAL A 247 4.15 -8.69 -7.66
N GLU A 248 4.55 -9.60 -6.79
CA GLU A 248 3.98 -10.93 -6.65
C GLU A 248 3.66 -11.20 -5.17
N GLN A 249 2.97 -12.29 -4.87
CA GLN A 249 2.79 -12.71 -3.49
C GLN A 249 4.08 -13.38 -3.00
N GLY A 250 4.58 -12.91 -1.87
CA GLY A 250 5.72 -13.50 -1.18
C GLY A 250 5.39 -14.81 -0.47
N PRO A 251 6.33 -15.32 0.35
CA PRO A 251 6.15 -16.57 1.09
C PRO A 251 5.00 -16.49 2.09
N GLU A 252 4.47 -17.64 2.47
CA GLU A 252 3.56 -17.73 3.61
C GLU A 252 4.30 -17.52 4.91
N LEU A 253 3.91 -16.48 5.64
CA LEU A 253 4.47 -16.14 6.93
C LEU A 253 3.43 -16.32 8.02
N THR A 254 3.82 -16.99 9.09
CA THR A 254 2.96 -17.20 10.26
C THR A 254 3.22 -16.12 11.29
N PHE A 255 2.21 -15.33 11.59
CA PHE A 255 2.27 -14.29 12.62
C PHE A 255 1.58 -14.74 13.89
N VAL A 256 2.20 -14.46 15.04
CA VAL A 256 1.59 -14.57 16.35
C VAL A 256 0.56 -13.47 16.50
N THR A 257 -0.63 -13.78 16.98
CA THR A 257 -1.75 -12.83 17.16
C THR A 257 -2.25 -12.89 18.60
N PRO A 258 -2.83 -11.78 19.08
CA PRO A 258 -3.48 -11.77 20.40
C PRO A 258 -4.59 -12.78 20.53
#